data_13872aed373741d65fc415d2be6f4286
#
_entry.id   13872aed373741d65fc415d2be6f4286
#
_cell.length_a   1.000
_cell.length_b   1.000
_cell.length_c   1.000
_cell.angle_alpha   90.00
_cell.angle_beta   90.00
_cell.angle_gamma   90.00
#
_symmetry.space_group_name_H-M   'P 1'
#
loop_
_entity.id
_entity.type
_entity.pdbx_description
1 polymer ?
#
loop_
_entity_poly.entity_id
_entity_poly.type
_entity_poly.pdbx_seq_one_letter_code
_entity_poly.pdbx_strand_id
1 'polypeptide(L)'
;RAKKIIAKYPEGRQQSAVMPLLDLAQRQTEGNWVPTVAMDYIADMLEMPAIRVYEVATFYTMYNLAPVGKNFIQVCTTTPCWLRGSADVVDTCKKELGIGIGETTEDGQFTLIEVECLGACVNAPMMQINDDYYEDLTADSTKSILDALKKGEKPKAGPQIGRRGCEPIGGPKVLKTFCGCGAADQSADASEGEA
;
A
#
# COMPACT_ATOMS: atom_id res chain seq x y z
N ARG A 1 10.35 -21.12 -5.44
CA ARG A 1 10.50 -19.85 -4.71
C ARG A 1 10.62 -20.12 -3.21
N ALA A 2 9.74 -20.89 -2.58
CA ALA A 2 9.75 -21.19 -1.14
C ALA A 2 11.12 -21.70 -0.64
N LYS A 3 11.72 -22.72 -1.30
CA LYS A 3 13.05 -23.23 -0.94
C LYS A 3 14.15 -22.17 -0.92
N LYS A 4 14.09 -21.18 -1.86
CA LYS A 4 15.06 -20.07 -1.89
C LYS A 4 14.85 -19.09 -0.71
N ILE A 5 13.61 -18.94 -0.24
CA ILE A 5 13.29 -18.12 0.93
C ILE A 5 13.81 -18.79 2.19
N ILE A 6 13.50 -20.08 2.38
CA ILE A 6 13.93 -20.86 3.54
C ILE A 6 15.46 -20.89 3.66
N ALA A 7 16.16 -21.05 2.53
CA ALA A 7 17.62 -21.08 2.50
C ALA A 7 18.32 -19.77 2.91
N LYS A 8 17.58 -18.66 3.07
CA LYS A 8 18.14 -17.39 3.59
C LYS A 8 18.36 -17.43 5.11
N TYR A 9 17.73 -18.35 5.80
CA TYR A 9 17.77 -18.45 7.27
C TYR A 9 18.82 -19.48 7.69
N PRO A 10 19.53 -19.24 8.81
CA PRO A 10 20.54 -20.17 9.32
C PRO A 10 19.94 -21.54 9.64
N GLU A 11 20.78 -22.56 9.67
CA GLU A 11 20.41 -23.92 10.08
C GLU A 11 19.71 -23.91 11.46
N GLY A 12 18.61 -24.65 11.56
CA GLY A 12 17.76 -24.68 12.75
C GLY A 12 16.88 -23.43 12.98
N ARG A 13 16.89 -22.45 12.06
CA ARG A 13 16.10 -21.22 12.13
C ARG A 13 15.11 -21.05 10.96
N GLN A 14 14.83 -22.11 10.22
CA GLN A 14 13.99 -22.09 9.02
C GLN A 14 12.54 -21.65 9.32
N GLN A 15 12.06 -21.85 10.55
CA GLN A 15 10.74 -21.40 10.99
C GLN A 15 10.55 -19.86 10.85
N SER A 16 11.64 -19.09 10.88
CA SER A 16 11.59 -17.64 10.64
C SER A 16 11.15 -17.26 9.21
N ALA A 17 11.11 -18.23 8.30
CA ALA A 17 10.59 -18.03 6.94
C ALA A 17 9.05 -17.97 6.87
N VAL A 18 8.31 -18.14 7.98
CA VAL A 18 6.84 -18.18 7.99
C VAL A 18 6.23 -16.93 7.34
N MET A 19 6.68 -15.74 7.70
CA MET A 19 6.14 -14.49 7.17
C MET A 19 6.30 -14.35 5.65
N PRO A 20 7.51 -14.47 5.09
CA PRO A 20 7.67 -14.38 3.63
C PRO A 20 7.04 -15.55 2.87
N LEU A 21 6.78 -16.70 3.51
CA LEU A 21 6.03 -17.78 2.88
C LEU A 21 4.52 -17.50 2.87
N LEU A 22 3.98 -16.88 3.90
CA LEU A 22 2.59 -16.40 3.92
C LEU A 22 2.37 -15.32 2.84
N ASP A 23 3.29 -14.36 2.70
CA ASP A 23 3.23 -13.37 1.62
C ASP A 23 3.28 -14.03 0.23
N LEU A 24 4.18 -15.00 0.05
CA LEU A 24 4.26 -15.75 -1.20
C LEU A 24 2.96 -16.52 -1.50
N ALA A 25 2.35 -17.14 -0.50
CA ALA A 25 1.08 -17.85 -0.63
C ALA A 25 -0.06 -16.88 -0.99
N GLN A 26 -0.15 -15.75 -0.29
CA GLN A 26 -1.14 -14.72 -0.56
C GLN A 26 -1.09 -14.22 -2.00
N ARG A 27 0.11 -13.89 -2.49
CA ARG A 27 0.33 -13.36 -3.84
C ARG A 27 0.05 -14.34 -4.98
N GLN A 28 0.08 -15.64 -4.73
CA GLN A 28 -0.24 -16.65 -5.75
C GLN A 28 -1.72 -17.08 -5.75
N THR A 29 -2.45 -16.77 -4.68
CA THR A 29 -3.86 -17.13 -4.54
C THR A 29 -4.73 -16.08 -5.23
N GLU A 30 -5.66 -16.52 -6.05
CA GLU A 30 -6.66 -15.64 -6.63
C GLU A 30 -7.46 -14.95 -5.52
N GLY A 31 -7.68 -13.64 -5.64
CA GLY A 31 -8.26 -12.83 -4.57
C GLY A 31 -7.27 -12.37 -3.49
N ASN A 32 -5.96 -12.61 -3.68
CA ASN A 32 -4.88 -12.09 -2.82
C ASN A 32 -5.10 -12.34 -1.32
N TRP A 33 -5.30 -13.59 -0.94
CA TRP A 33 -5.54 -14.02 0.44
C TRP A 33 -4.83 -15.33 0.78
N VAL A 34 -4.74 -15.67 2.07
CA VAL A 34 -4.08 -16.89 2.56
C VAL A 34 -5.13 -17.89 3.04
N PRO A 35 -5.48 -18.91 2.27
CA PRO A 35 -6.38 -19.97 2.70
C PRO A 35 -5.73 -20.88 3.77
N THR A 36 -6.55 -21.45 4.65
CA THR A 36 -6.09 -22.32 5.74
C THR A 36 -5.21 -23.48 5.22
N VAL A 37 -5.57 -24.07 4.09
CA VAL A 37 -4.78 -25.14 3.47
C VAL A 37 -3.36 -24.71 3.11
N ALA A 38 -3.16 -23.44 2.74
CA ALA A 38 -1.83 -22.90 2.48
C ALA A 38 -1.03 -22.70 3.77
N MET A 39 -1.71 -22.29 4.86
CA MET A 39 -1.10 -22.16 6.17
C MET A 39 -0.64 -23.54 6.71
N ASP A 40 -1.48 -24.59 6.57
CA ASP A 40 -1.13 -25.95 6.94
C ASP A 40 0.07 -26.47 6.16
N TYR A 41 0.09 -26.23 4.84
CA TYR A 41 1.22 -26.61 4.00
C TYR A 41 2.51 -25.89 4.37
N ILE A 42 2.45 -24.61 4.76
CA ILE A 42 3.61 -23.85 5.26
C ILE A 42 4.09 -24.43 6.59
N ALA A 43 3.18 -24.82 7.48
CA ALA A 43 3.51 -25.44 8.75
C ALA A 43 4.28 -26.75 8.56
N ASP A 44 3.80 -27.63 7.68
CA ASP A 44 4.48 -28.88 7.32
C ASP A 44 5.86 -28.63 6.70
N MET A 45 5.95 -27.65 5.80
CA MET A 45 7.21 -27.29 5.13
C MET A 45 8.27 -26.78 6.11
N LEU A 46 7.86 -26.10 7.18
CA LEU A 46 8.73 -25.51 8.20
C LEU A 46 8.90 -26.38 9.44
N GLU A 47 8.28 -27.58 9.45
CA GLU A 47 8.29 -28.51 10.59
C GLU A 47 7.84 -27.82 11.90
N MET A 48 6.74 -27.07 11.83
CA MET A 48 6.19 -26.34 12.96
C MET A 48 4.69 -26.63 13.13
N PRO A 49 4.13 -26.50 14.36
CA PRO A 49 2.70 -26.69 14.57
C PRO A 49 1.89 -25.68 13.76
N ALA A 50 0.81 -26.13 13.09
CA ALA A 50 -0.05 -25.29 12.26
C ALA A 50 -0.58 -24.04 13.01
N ILE A 51 -0.87 -24.20 14.32
CA ILE A 51 -1.33 -23.09 15.15
C ILE A 51 -0.34 -21.91 15.17
N ARG A 52 0.98 -22.16 15.07
CA ARG A 52 2.00 -21.12 15.03
C ARG A 52 1.95 -20.31 13.73
N VAL A 53 1.60 -20.95 12.63
CA VAL A 53 1.37 -20.26 11.36
C VAL A 53 0.08 -19.42 11.42
N TYR A 54 -0.98 -19.96 12.02
CA TYR A 54 -2.25 -19.26 12.24
C TYR A 54 -2.07 -18.02 13.12
N GLU A 55 -1.30 -18.14 14.21
CA GLU A 55 -0.95 -16.99 15.07
C GLU A 55 -0.32 -15.84 14.27
N VAL A 56 0.62 -16.14 13.39
CA VAL A 56 1.28 -15.13 12.56
C VAL A 56 0.30 -14.55 11.54
N ALA A 57 -0.46 -15.39 10.84
CA ALA A 57 -1.40 -14.96 9.82
C ALA A 57 -2.55 -14.10 10.39
N THR A 58 -2.98 -14.37 11.62
CA THR A 58 -4.05 -13.60 12.28
C THR A 58 -3.54 -12.36 13.01
N PHE A 59 -2.29 -12.35 13.45
CA PHE A 59 -1.71 -11.21 14.14
C PHE A 59 -1.35 -10.07 13.19
N TYR A 60 -0.75 -10.39 12.04
CA TYR A 60 -0.31 -9.38 11.08
C TYR A 60 -1.39 -9.07 10.06
N THR A 61 -1.95 -7.88 10.13
CA THR A 61 -3.10 -7.43 9.30
C THR A 61 -2.79 -7.32 7.81
N MET A 62 -1.53 -7.41 7.40
CA MET A 62 -1.14 -7.48 5.99
C MET A 62 -1.51 -8.82 5.32
N TYR A 63 -1.84 -9.84 6.09
CA TYR A 63 -2.34 -11.10 5.56
C TYR A 63 -3.86 -11.06 5.51
N ASN A 64 -4.41 -11.18 4.30
CA ASN A 64 -5.84 -11.28 4.08
C ASN A 64 -6.30 -12.71 4.37
N LEU A 65 -7.24 -12.89 5.26
CA LEU A 65 -7.80 -14.20 5.62
C LEU A 65 -9.06 -14.57 4.82
N ALA A 66 -9.49 -13.65 3.96
CA ALA A 66 -10.58 -13.82 3.01
C ALA A 66 -10.21 -13.16 1.68
N PRO A 67 -10.80 -13.59 0.56
CA PRO A 67 -10.56 -12.97 -0.73
C PRO A 67 -10.84 -11.46 -0.72
N VAL A 68 -9.97 -10.69 -1.36
CA VAL A 68 -10.14 -9.24 -1.56
C VAL A 68 -10.26 -8.93 -3.06
N GLY A 69 -10.75 -7.74 -3.37
CA GLY A 69 -10.87 -7.27 -4.74
C GLY A 69 -9.50 -7.06 -5.41
N LYS A 70 -9.51 -6.97 -6.73
CA LYS A 70 -8.32 -6.72 -7.54
C LYS A 70 -7.54 -5.50 -7.11
N ASN A 71 -8.25 -4.44 -6.70
CA ASN A 71 -7.69 -3.22 -6.13
C ASN A 71 -8.06 -3.17 -4.64
N PHE A 72 -7.14 -3.55 -3.79
CA PHE A 72 -7.30 -3.54 -2.34
C PHE A 72 -6.90 -2.18 -1.79
N ILE A 73 -7.90 -1.36 -1.44
CA ILE A 73 -7.73 0.02 -0.98
C ILE A 73 -7.68 0.05 0.54
N GLN A 74 -6.59 0.54 1.08
CA GLN A 74 -6.32 0.65 2.51
C GLN A 74 -6.10 2.12 2.85
N VAL A 75 -7.09 2.78 3.49
CA VAL A 75 -7.00 4.20 3.82
C VAL A 75 -6.50 4.36 5.24
N CYS A 76 -5.42 5.12 5.40
CA CYS A 76 -4.90 5.49 6.71
C CYS A 76 -5.75 6.60 7.34
N THR A 77 -6.27 6.36 8.54
CA THR A 77 -7.12 7.32 9.28
C THR A 77 -6.53 7.75 10.63
N THR A 78 -5.29 7.35 10.94
CA THR A 78 -4.60 7.74 12.17
C THR A 78 -4.28 9.24 12.21
N THR A 79 -3.87 9.73 13.37
CA THR A 79 -3.84 11.16 13.72
C THR A 79 -3.31 12.11 12.63
N PRO A 80 -2.14 11.90 12.00
CA PRO A 80 -1.68 12.83 10.96
C PRO A 80 -2.58 12.84 9.72
N CYS A 81 -3.06 11.68 9.28
CA CYS A 81 -3.99 11.57 8.15
C CYS A 81 -5.34 12.17 8.49
N TRP A 82 -5.85 11.92 9.70
CA TRP A 82 -7.10 12.50 10.18
C TRP A 82 -7.03 14.04 10.22
N LEU A 83 -5.97 14.61 10.80
CA LEU A 83 -5.75 16.07 10.84
C LEU A 83 -5.63 16.69 9.45
N ARG A 84 -5.19 15.92 8.47
CA ARG A 84 -5.00 16.35 7.08
C ARG A 84 -6.19 16.03 6.18
N GLY A 85 -7.30 15.50 6.72
CA GLY A 85 -8.55 15.29 6.00
C GLY A 85 -8.72 13.89 5.41
N SER A 86 -8.23 12.83 6.09
CA SER A 86 -8.49 11.46 5.63
C SER A 86 -9.98 11.09 5.59
N ALA A 87 -10.82 11.79 6.36
CA ALA A 87 -12.27 11.61 6.30
C ALA A 87 -12.81 11.88 4.89
N ASP A 88 -12.36 12.95 4.23
CA ASP A 88 -12.77 13.28 2.86
C ASP A 88 -12.32 12.21 1.85
N VAL A 89 -11.13 11.60 2.09
CA VAL A 89 -10.64 10.48 1.27
C VAL A 89 -11.54 9.26 1.42
N VAL A 90 -11.86 8.88 2.67
CA VAL A 90 -12.77 7.75 2.97
C VAL A 90 -14.15 7.96 2.37
N ASP A 91 -14.72 9.15 2.56
CA ASP A 91 -16.07 9.47 2.05
C ASP A 91 -16.10 9.48 0.52
N THR A 92 -15.03 9.96 -0.12
CA THR A 92 -14.88 9.88 -1.57
C THR A 92 -14.81 8.42 -2.04
N CYS A 93 -14.03 7.58 -1.38
CA CYS A 93 -13.95 6.15 -1.71
C CYS A 93 -15.33 5.48 -1.58
N LYS A 94 -16.02 5.68 -0.47
CA LYS A 94 -17.36 5.11 -0.26
C LYS A 94 -18.36 5.57 -1.34
N LYS A 95 -18.37 6.85 -1.64
CA LYS A 95 -19.28 7.44 -2.64
C LYS A 95 -18.99 6.92 -4.05
N GLU A 96 -17.73 6.90 -4.46
CA GLU A 96 -17.35 6.52 -5.82
C GLU A 96 -17.44 5.01 -6.06
N LEU A 97 -17.27 4.19 -5.02
CA LEU A 97 -17.32 2.73 -5.13
C LEU A 97 -18.68 2.14 -4.75
N GLY A 98 -19.51 2.89 -4.03
CA GLY A 98 -20.81 2.41 -3.55
C GLY A 98 -20.73 1.34 -2.47
N ILE A 99 -19.63 1.25 -1.73
CA ILE A 99 -19.37 0.26 -0.68
C ILE A 99 -18.97 0.91 0.64
N GLY A 100 -19.20 0.20 1.76
CA GLY A 100 -18.72 0.57 3.08
C GLY A 100 -17.29 0.09 3.38
N ILE A 101 -16.81 0.43 4.56
CA ILE A 101 -15.55 -0.09 5.08
C ILE A 101 -15.69 -1.60 5.33
N GLY A 102 -14.70 -2.38 4.91
CA GLY A 102 -14.69 -3.83 5.01
C GLY A 102 -15.44 -4.56 3.89
N GLU A 103 -16.00 -3.83 2.93
CA GLU A 103 -16.78 -4.39 1.84
C GLU A 103 -15.99 -4.47 0.53
N THR A 104 -16.45 -5.38 -0.32
CA THR A 104 -15.95 -5.58 -1.68
C THR A 104 -17.08 -5.28 -2.67
N THR A 105 -16.76 -4.62 -3.79
CA THR A 105 -17.73 -4.37 -4.88
C THR A 105 -18.22 -5.70 -5.47
N GLU A 106 -19.47 -5.73 -5.95
CA GLU A 106 -20.09 -6.95 -6.50
C GLU A 106 -19.30 -7.56 -7.67
N ASP A 107 -18.60 -6.72 -8.43
CA ASP A 107 -17.75 -7.12 -9.54
C ASP A 107 -16.35 -7.64 -9.10
N GLY A 108 -16.06 -7.63 -7.79
CA GLY A 108 -14.77 -8.04 -7.23
C GLY A 108 -13.60 -7.13 -7.59
N GLN A 109 -13.85 -5.93 -8.12
CA GLN A 109 -12.78 -5.03 -8.55
C GLN A 109 -12.14 -4.26 -7.40
N PHE A 110 -12.92 -3.90 -6.37
CA PHE A 110 -12.45 -3.06 -5.28
C PHE A 110 -12.83 -3.64 -3.93
N THR A 111 -11.91 -3.60 -2.98
CA THR A 111 -12.17 -3.78 -1.55
C THR A 111 -11.67 -2.55 -0.82
N LEU A 112 -12.49 -2.00 0.09
CA LEU A 112 -12.16 -0.80 0.87
C LEU A 112 -12.02 -1.16 2.34
N ILE A 113 -10.87 -0.88 2.93
CA ILE A 113 -10.66 -1.00 4.37
C ILE A 113 -10.02 0.26 4.96
N GLU A 114 -10.26 0.46 6.24
CA GLU A 114 -9.54 1.41 7.09
C GLU A 114 -8.38 0.69 7.75
N VAL A 115 -7.22 1.36 7.79
CA VAL A 115 -6.01 0.80 8.41
C VAL A 115 -5.35 1.81 9.34
N GLU A 116 -4.53 1.28 10.25
CA GLU A 116 -3.63 2.06 11.08
C GLU A 116 -2.49 2.70 10.26
N CYS A 117 -1.62 3.45 10.92
CA CYS A 117 -0.57 4.22 10.28
C CYS A 117 0.33 3.38 9.38
N LEU A 118 0.40 3.76 8.10
CA LEU A 118 1.25 3.15 7.07
C LEU A 118 2.65 3.81 6.97
N GLY A 119 2.97 4.75 7.88
CA GLY A 119 4.31 5.34 7.98
C GLY A 119 4.60 6.52 7.05
N ALA A 120 3.67 6.93 6.18
CA ALA A 120 3.86 8.07 5.26
C ALA A 120 3.25 9.39 5.81
N CYS A 121 3.37 9.63 7.12
CA CYS A 121 2.73 10.77 7.81
C CYS A 121 3.13 12.15 7.26
N VAL A 122 4.35 12.28 6.72
CA VAL A 122 4.84 13.52 6.11
C VAL A 122 4.01 13.91 4.89
N ASN A 123 3.45 12.92 4.20
CA ASN A 123 2.67 13.06 2.97
C ASN A 123 1.17 12.74 3.21
N ALA A 124 0.69 12.98 4.42
CA ALA A 124 -0.71 12.77 4.78
C ALA A 124 -1.65 13.79 4.06
N PRO A 125 -2.88 13.40 3.72
CA PRO A 125 -3.47 12.08 3.88
C PRO A 125 -3.02 11.11 2.80
N MET A 126 -3.09 9.80 3.08
CA MET A 126 -2.62 8.79 2.16
C MET A 126 -3.46 7.51 2.21
N MET A 127 -3.39 6.74 1.14
CA MET A 127 -3.91 5.38 1.05
C MET A 127 -2.90 4.47 0.35
N GLN A 128 -2.97 3.18 0.66
CA GLN A 128 -2.28 2.13 -0.09
C GLN A 128 -3.29 1.41 -0.98
N ILE A 129 -2.94 1.20 -2.25
CA ILE A 129 -3.69 0.35 -3.16
C ILE A 129 -2.76 -0.76 -3.63
N ASN A 130 -3.05 -1.98 -3.22
CA ASN A 130 -2.16 -3.13 -3.40
C ASN A 130 -0.77 -2.86 -2.81
N ASP A 131 0.27 -2.74 -3.64
CA ASP A 131 1.66 -2.48 -3.22
C ASP A 131 2.08 -1.01 -3.34
N ASP A 132 1.22 -0.14 -3.90
CA ASP A 132 1.57 1.23 -4.21
C ASP A 132 0.95 2.21 -3.19
N TYR A 133 1.73 3.21 -2.75
CA TYR A 133 1.25 4.32 -1.92
C TYR A 133 0.79 5.48 -2.81
N TYR A 134 -0.33 6.08 -2.43
CA TYR A 134 -0.87 7.31 -2.99
C TYR A 134 -0.96 8.32 -1.86
N GLU A 135 -0.28 9.42 -1.99
CA GLU A 135 0.03 10.35 -0.90
C GLU A 135 -0.39 11.77 -1.25
N ASP A 136 -0.46 12.66 -0.24
CA ASP A 136 -0.92 14.03 -0.41
C ASP A 136 -2.30 14.11 -1.07
N LEU A 137 -3.20 13.26 -0.62
CA LEU A 137 -4.50 13.09 -1.25
C LEU A 137 -5.46 14.25 -0.95
N THR A 138 -6.33 14.49 -1.92
CA THR A 138 -7.55 15.30 -1.81
C THR A 138 -8.74 14.47 -2.30
N ALA A 139 -9.95 14.93 -2.08
CA ALA A 139 -11.14 14.29 -2.66
C ALA A 139 -11.02 14.15 -4.19
N ASP A 140 -10.55 15.21 -4.88
CA ASP A 140 -10.41 15.22 -6.33
C ASP A 140 -9.34 14.26 -6.83
N SER A 141 -8.16 14.24 -6.20
CA SER A 141 -7.10 13.30 -6.58
C SER A 141 -7.50 11.86 -6.29
N THR A 142 -8.19 11.60 -5.17
CA THR A 142 -8.75 10.29 -4.83
C THR A 142 -9.72 9.82 -5.90
N LYS A 143 -10.68 10.68 -6.29
CA LYS A 143 -11.61 10.37 -7.37
C LYS A 143 -10.89 10.06 -8.67
N SER A 144 -9.92 10.87 -9.07
CA SER A 144 -9.15 10.68 -10.30
C SER A 144 -8.41 9.32 -10.32
N ILE A 145 -7.84 8.92 -9.17
CA ILE A 145 -7.17 7.62 -9.00
C ILE A 145 -8.18 6.48 -9.17
N LEU A 146 -9.35 6.57 -8.53
CA LEU A 146 -10.39 5.55 -8.64
C LEU A 146 -10.93 5.44 -10.07
N ASP A 147 -11.16 6.55 -10.75
CA ASP A 147 -11.62 6.59 -12.13
C ASP A 147 -10.61 5.95 -13.10
N ALA A 148 -9.31 6.17 -12.89
CA ALA A 148 -8.25 5.52 -13.67
C ALA A 148 -8.25 4.00 -13.43
N LEU A 149 -8.33 3.56 -12.18
CA LEU A 149 -8.39 2.14 -11.82
C LEU A 149 -9.63 1.43 -12.40
N LYS A 150 -10.80 2.10 -12.40
CA LYS A 150 -12.03 1.59 -13.05
C LYS A 150 -11.85 1.36 -14.54
N LYS A 151 -11.02 2.16 -15.21
CA LYS A 151 -10.66 2.01 -16.62
C LYS A 151 -9.57 0.96 -16.86
N GLY A 152 -9.00 0.37 -15.80
CA GLY A 152 -7.88 -0.56 -15.87
C GLY A 152 -6.52 0.12 -16.09
N GLU A 153 -6.45 1.44 -15.93
CA GLU A 153 -5.22 2.21 -15.99
C GLU A 153 -4.46 2.12 -14.66
N LYS A 154 -3.14 2.29 -14.69
CA LYS A 154 -2.31 2.37 -13.48
C LYS A 154 -1.98 3.83 -13.19
N PRO A 155 -2.64 4.48 -12.21
CA PRO A 155 -2.33 5.84 -11.84
C PRO A 155 -0.90 5.95 -11.26
N LYS A 156 -0.32 7.15 -11.34
CA LYS A 156 1.02 7.41 -10.80
C LYS A 156 1.00 7.30 -9.27
N ALA A 157 1.80 6.39 -8.73
CA ALA A 157 2.00 6.24 -7.30
C ALA A 157 2.82 7.40 -6.69
N GLY A 158 2.75 7.55 -5.37
CA GLY A 158 3.46 8.56 -4.61
C GLY A 158 2.67 9.86 -4.43
N PRO A 159 3.36 10.97 -4.14
CA PRO A 159 2.74 12.27 -3.90
C PRO A 159 1.94 12.79 -5.10
N GLN A 160 0.71 13.26 -4.84
CA GLN A 160 -0.20 13.74 -5.89
C GLN A 160 -0.08 15.26 -6.14
N ILE A 161 0.74 15.97 -5.36
CA ILE A 161 0.94 17.42 -5.48
C ILE A 161 2.25 17.81 -6.19
N GLY A 162 2.91 16.86 -6.86
CA GLY A 162 4.10 17.13 -7.65
C GLY A 162 5.43 17.17 -6.90
N ARG A 163 5.45 17.05 -5.56
CA ARG A 163 6.70 16.93 -4.81
C ARG A 163 7.36 15.57 -5.01
N ARG A 164 8.65 15.50 -4.73
CA ARG A 164 9.45 14.29 -4.90
C ARG A 164 9.58 13.52 -3.58
N GLY A 165 8.94 12.37 -3.47
CA GLY A 165 8.94 11.59 -2.24
C GLY A 165 8.48 12.40 -1.04
N CYS A 166 9.24 12.37 0.05
CA CYS A 166 8.93 13.10 1.29
C CYS A 166 9.64 14.46 1.41
N GLU A 167 10.07 15.06 0.29
CA GLU A 167 10.68 16.38 0.33
C GLU A 167 9.71 17.46 0.84
N PRO A 168 10.20 18.57 1.42
CA PRO A 168 9.35 19.69 1.78
C PRO A 168 8.57 20.22 0.58
N ILE A 169 7.31 20.69 0.79
CA ILE A 169 6.45 21.24 -0.27
C ILE A 169 7.14 22.36 -1.07
N GLY A 170 7.99 23.17 -0.40
CA GLY A 170 8.78 24.21 -1.05
C GLY A 170 10.11 23.74 -1.67
N GLY A 171 10.26 22.44 -1.89
CA GLY A 171 11.50 21.83 -2.39
C GLY A 171 12.61 21.71 -1.33
N PRO A 172 13.73 21.08 -1.69
CA PRO A 172 14.84 20.86 -0.78
C PRO A 172 15.46 22.17 -0.32
N LYS A 173 15.64 22.34 1.00
CA LYS A 173 16.24 23.54 1.61
C LYS A 173 17.75 23.46 1.80
N VAL A 174 18.30 22.23 1.83
CA VAL A 174 19.72 21.93 2.05
C VAL A 174 20.23 21.01 0.93
N LEU A 175 21.55 20.97 0.74
CA LEU A 175 22.24 20.10 -0.23
C LEU A 175 21.73 20.24 -1.68
N LYS A 176 21.25 21.41 -2.06
CA LYS A 176 20.68 21.67 -3.39
C LYS A 176 21.63 21.34 -4.55
N THR A 177 22.95 21.44 -4.32
CA THR A 177 24.01 21.19 -5.30
C THR A 177 24.61 19.79 -5.23
N PHE A 178 24.18 18.94 -4.25
CA PHE A 178 24.82 17.65 -3.97
C PHE A 178 24.02 16.45 -4.47
N CYS A 179 22.90 16.65 -5.12
CA CYS A 179 22.07 15.55 -5.63
C CYS A 179 22.61 15.02 -6.96
N GLY A 180 23.64 14.17 -6.90
CA GLY A 180 24.17 13.42 -8.04
C GLY A 180 23.26 12.30 -8.58
N CYS A 181 21.99 12.23 -8.19
CA CYS A 181 20.99 11.31 -8.70
C CYS A 181 20.02 12.06 -9.63
N GLY A 182 20.42 12.21 -10.90
CA GLY A 182 19.53 12.46 -12.04
C GLY A 182 18.45 13.53 -11.85
N ALA A 183 18.82 14.73 -11.43
CA ALA A 183 17.95 15.88 -11.56
C ALA A 183 17.83 16.21 -13.05
N ALA A 184 16.72 15.81 -13.67
CA ALA A 184 16.30 16.43 -14.91
C ALA A 184 16.08 17.91 -14.62
N ASP A 185 16.83 18.72 -15.35
CA ASP A 185 16.87 20.17 -15.35
C ASP A 185 15.43 20.75 -15.42
N GLN A 186 14.98 21.39 -14.35
CA GLN A 186 13.84 22.31 -14.36
C GLN A 186 14.35 23.72 -14.11
N SER A 187 15.34 24.12 -14.90
CA SER A 187 15.75 25.49 -15.06
C SER A 187 15.30 26.03 -16.43
N ALA A 188 13.99 26.22 -16.59
CA ALA A 188 13.44 27.07 -17.65
C ALA A 188 12.04 27.48 -17.22
N ASP A 189 11.93 28.61 -16.56
CA ASP A 189 10.98 29.70 -16.73
C ASP A 189 10.87 30.51 -15.43
N ALA A 190 11.81 31.39 -15.27
CA ALA A 190 11.65 32.56 -14.41
C ALA A 190 12.46 33.70 -15.02
N SER A 191 12.04 34.15 -16.19
CA SER A 191 12.42 35.47 -16.70
C SER A 191 11.22 36.06 -17.45
N GLU A 192 10.98 37.32 -17.09
CA GLU A 192 10.16 38.30 -17.75
C GLU A 192 8.76 38.55 -17.18
N GLY A 193 8.69 39.71 -16.54
CA GLY A 193 7.47 40.36 -16.08
C GLY A 193 7.72 41.61 -15.26
N GLU A 194 8.73 42.42 -15.58
CA GLU A 194 8.73 43.84 -15.21
C GLU A 194 7.87 44.61 -16.22
N ALA A 195 6.81 45.23 -15.69
CA ALA A 195 6.30 46.54 -16.08
C ALA A 195 5.12 46.93 -15.17
#